data_54f63333327e67307fb501ccfca4623f
#
_entry.id   54f63333327e67307fb501ccfca4623f
#
_cell.length_a   1.000
_cell.length_b   1.000
_cell.length_c   1.000
_cell.angle_alpha   90.00
_cell.angle_beta   90.00
_cell.angle_gamma   90.00
#
_symmetry.space_group_name_H-M   'P 1'
#
loop_
_entity.id
_entity.type
_entity.pdbx_description
1 polymer ?
#
loop_
_entity_poly.entity_id
_entity_poly.type
_entity_poly.pdbx_seq_one_letter_code
_entity_poly.pdbx_strand_id
1 'polypeptide(L)'
;LWKNLARQDPSFGHPEKFCSDIAKTNWESATITTLDEKIIPYITNICKRDPRTGKVVTGGIVSCMDSKWLMSWTINRQGQFKTQGKDKVCVWVYGLFTDVPGDFIKKPMKDCTGKEITEEWLYHLGVPTDQIEDLAENSAVCVPTMMPYITAFFMPRTKGDRPDVIPDGCVNFAFLGQFADTPRDTVFTTEYSVRTAMEAVYGLLGVDRGVPEVWGSVYDIRELLDSSVKLMDGMSPLEIQLPGPLNALKKPLIKLVKGTVIEKVLRDHQVLKDYM
;
A
#
# COMPACT_ATOMS: atom_id res chain seq x y z
N LEU A 1 14.37 23.22 2.00
CA LEU A 1 14.21 23.69 3.37
C LEU A 1 14.78 22.67 4.37
N TRP A 2 14.29 21.42 4.38
CA TRP A 2 14.74 20.40 5.33
C TRP A 2 16.25 20.17 5.35
N LYS A 3 16.91 20.05 4.20
CA LYS A 3 18.39 19.94 4.12
C LYS A 3 19.11 21.13 4.76
N ASN A 4 18.55 22.32 4.67
CA ASN A 4 19.16 23.50 5.28
C ASN A 4 18.99 23.51 6.80
N LEU A 5 17.83 23.06 7.31
CA LEU A 5 17.60 22.90 8.75
C LEU A 5 18.52 21.84 9.35
N ALA A 6 18.58 20.66 8.73
CA ALA A 6 19.43 19.56 9.19
C ALA A 6 20.94 19.86 9.20
N ARG A 7 21.41 20.80 8.36
CA ARG A 7 22.80 21.28 8.41
C ARG A 7 23.08 22.17 9.61
N GLN A 8 22.06 22.84 10.14
CA GLN A 8 22.19 23.73 11.29
C GLN A 8 22.03 22.98 12.60
N ASP A 9 21.14 22.00 12.62
CA ASP A 9 20.84 21.21 13.80
C ASP A 9 20.55 19.74 13.42
N PRO A 10 21.34 18.77 13.94
CA PRO A 10 21.15 17.35 13.67
C PRO A 10 19.80 16.78 14.16
N SER A 11 19.10 17.45 15.07
CA SER A 11 17.76 17.04 15.52
C SER A 11 16.72 17.03 14.39
N PHE A 12 17.01 17.76 13.31
CA PHE A 12 16.19 17.74 12.08
C PHE A 12 16.46 16.53 11.18
N GLY A 13 17.25 15.56 11.64
CA GLY A 13 17.46 14.29 10.95
C GLY A 13 18.40 14.35 9.74
N HIS A 14 18.31 13.36 8.87
CA HIS A 14 19.22 13.12 7.75
C HIS A 14 18.49 13.07 6.39
N PRO A 15 18.06 14.24 5.85
CA PRO A 15 17.30 14.30 4.59
C PRO A 15 18.04 13.72 3.38
N GLU A 16 19.37 13.67 3.40
CA GLU A 16 20.17 13.09 2.33
C GLU A 16 19.91 11.58 2.13
N LYS A 17 19.48 10.87 3.17
CA LYS A 17 19.11 9.45 3.06
C LYS A 17 17.82 9.23 2.29
N PHE A 18 16.97 10.25 2.22
CA PHE A 18 15.63 10.18 1.61
C PHE A 18 15.52 10.97 0.30
N CYS A 19 16.22 12.09 0.20
CA CYS A 19 16.05 13.08 -0.86
C CYS A 19 17.33 13.34 -1.66
N SER A 20 18.26 12.39 -1.70
CA SER A 20 19.53 12.54 -2.43
C SER A 20 19.50 11.95 -3.84
N ASP A 21 18.73 10.90 -4.04
CA ASP A 21 18.67 10.16 -5.29
C ASP A 21 17.20 10.05 -5.75
N ILE A 22 16.83 10.92 -6.67
CA ILE A 22 15.48 10.99 -7.19
C ILE A 22 15.11 9.71 -7.97
N ALA A 23 16.07 9.11 -8.69
CA ALA A 23 15.80 7.91 -9.49
C ALA A 23 15.41 6.70 -8.63
N LYS A 24 15.89 6.64 -7.39
CA LYS A 24 15.56 5.56 -6.45
C LYS A 24 14.29 5.79 -5.64
N THR A 25 13.78 7.02 -5.63
CA THR A 25 12.66 7.41 -4.77
C THR A 25 11.50 8.03 -5.51
N ASN A 26 11.52 7.92 -6.82
CA ASN A 26 10.45 8.35 -7.72
C ASN A 26 9.28 7.38 -7.70
N TRP A 27 8.17 7.92 -8.11
CA TRP A 27 6.97 7.19 -8.49
C TRP A 27 6.21 8.04 -9.49
N GLU A 28 5.79 7.45 -10.58
CA GLU A 28 4.85 8.09 -11.46
C GLU A 28 3.51 7.35 -11.42
N SER A 29 2.48 8.10 -11.14
CA SER A 29 1.10 7.65 -11.12
C SER A 29 0.39 8.15 -12.37
N ALA A 30 -0.56 7.39 -12.86
CA ALA A 30 -1.44 7.83 -13.93
C ALA A 30 -2.86 7.35 -13.69
N THR A 31 -3.83 8.21 -13.98
CA THR A 31 -5.24 7.82 -13.97
C THR A 31 -5.73 7.75 -15.41
N ILE A 32 -6.07 6.53 -15.83
CA ILE A 32 -6.66 6.26 -17.15
C ILE A 32 -8.18 6.15 -16.98
N THR A 33 -8.93 6.91 -17.75
CA THR A 33 -10.39 6.84 -17.82
C THR A 33 -10.81 6.35 -19.20
N THR A 34 -11.54 5.23 -19.28
CA THR A 34 -12.08 4.76 -20.55
C THR A 34 -13.20 5.67 -21.04
N LEU A 35 -13.24 5.93 -22.33
CA LEU A 35 -14.25 6.80 -22.97
C LEU A 35 -15.41 5.99 -23.57
N ASP A 36 -15.14 4.75 -23.95
CA ASP A 36 -16.07 3.81 -24.55
C ASP A 36 -15.84 2.38 -24.05
N GLU A 37 -16.50 1.40 -24.68
CA GLU A 37 -16.45 0.00 -24.27
C GLU A 37 -15.29 -0.81 -24.86
N LYS A 38 -14.49 -0.24 -25.77
CA LYS A 38 -13.52 -1.01 -26.57
C LYS A 38 -12.39 -1.61 -25.72
N ILE A 39 -11.99 -0.95 -24.63
CA ILE A 39 -10.94 -1.43 -23.72
C ILE A 39 -11.48 -2.44 -22.71
N ILE A 40 -12.78 -2.40 -22.41
CA ILE A 40 -13.40 -3.21 -21.36
C ILE A 40 -13.19 -4.73 -21.52
N PRO A 41 -13.26 -5.30 -22.73
CA PRO A 41 -13.01 -6.74 -22.92
C PRO A 41 -11.60 -7.18 -22.48
N TYR A 42 -10.58 -6.37 -22.71
CA TYR A 42 -9.21 -6.66 -22.30
C TYR A 42 -9.06 -6.63 -20.77
N ILE A 43 -9.65 -5.63 -20.12
CA ILE A 43 -9.72 -5.57 -18.65
C ILE A 43 -10.45 -6.81 -18.11
N THR A 44 -11.61 -7.15 -18.68
CA THR A 44 -12.42 -8.30 -18.26
C THR A 44 -11.68 -9.61 -18.43
N ASN A 45 -10.88 -9.74 -19.48
CA ASN A 45 -10.08 -10.94 -19.72
C ASN A 45 -9.06 -11.19 -18.60
N ILE A 46 -8.42 -10.14 -18.08
CA ILE A 46 -7.46 -10.25 -16.97
C ILE A 46 -8.19 -10.41 -15.63
N CYS A 47 -9.13 -9.52 -15.34
CA CYS A 47 -9.81 -9.49 -14.04
C CYS A 47 -10.87 -10.58 -13.89
N LYS A 48 -11.27 -11.25 -14.98
CA LYS A 48 -12.40 -12.20 -15.05
C LYS A 48 -13.74 -11.61 -14.56
N ARG A 49 -13.87 -10.29 -14.63
CA ARG A 49 -15.05 -9.52 -14.21
C ARG A 49 -15.20 -8.28 -15.06
N ASP A 50 -16.42 -7.95 -15.44
CA ASP A 50 -16.73 -6.66 -16.04
C ASP A 50 -16.59 -5.56 -14.97
N PRO A 51 -15.72 -4.55 -15.18
CA PRO A 51 -15.50 -3.51 -14.19
C PRO A 51 -16.72 -2.61 -13.94
N ARG A 52 -17.71 -2.60 -14.81
CA ARG A 52 -18.91 -1.75 -14.72
C ARG A 52 -20.00 -2.30 -13.78
N THR A 53 -19.83 -3.50 -13.25
CA THR A 53 -20.87 -4.18 -12.44
C THR A 53 -21.07 -3.61 -11.04
N GLY A 54 -20.30 -2.63 -10.61
CA GLY A 54 -20.33 -2.08 -9.26
C GLY A 54 -19.78 -3.02 -8.17
N LYS A 55 -19.13 -4.13 -8.58
CA LYS A 55 -18.43 -5.07 -7.70
C LYS A 55 -16.95 -4.74 -7.65
N VAL A 56 -16.23 -5.37 -6.71
CA VAL A 56 -14.78 -5.32 -6.67
C VAL A 56 -14.21 -5.88 -7.98
N VAL A 57 -13.30 -5.14 -8.61
CA VAL A 57 -12.76 -5.49 -9.93
C VAL A 57 -11.47 -6.27 -9.79
N THR A 58 -10.37 -5.62 -9.38
CA THR A 58 -9.08 -6.27 -9.24
C THR A 58 -8.90 -6.98 -7.90
N GLY A 59 -9.60 -6.54 -6.87
CA GLY A 59 -9.44 -7.06 -5.49
C GLY A 59 -8.12 -6.69 -4.83
N GLY A 60 -7.22 -6.07 -5.57
CA GLY A 60 -5.89 -5.63 -5.16
C GLY A 60 -5.17 -5.04 -6.35
N ILE A 61 -3.85 -5.01 -6.29
CA ILE A 61 -2.98 -4.51 -7.36
C ILE A 61 -2.66 -5.64 -8.33
N VAL A 62 -2.75 -5.35 -9.63
CA VAL A 62 -2.29 -6.22 -10.71
C VAL A 62 -0.91 -5.73 -11.13
N SER A 63 0.12 -6.55 -10.93
CA SER A 63 1.49 -6.23 -11.31
C SER A 63 1.84 -6.85 -12.66
N CYS A 64 2.40 -6.05 -13.55
CA CYS A 64 2.94 -6.50 -14.83
C CYS A 64 4.38 -6.99 -14.58
N MET A 65 4.55 -8.29 -14.39
CA MET A 65 5.83 -8.90 -13.97
C MET A 65 6.99 -8.59 -14.92
N ASP A 66 6.70 -8.49 -16.20
CA ASP A 66 7.70 -8.27 -17.26
C ASP A 66 7.87 -6.79 -17.62
N SER A 67 7.16 -5.88 -16.95
CA SER A 67 7.25 -4.46 -17.25
C SER A 67 8.57 -3.87 -16.79
N LYS A 68 9.27 -3.21 -17.71
CA LYS A 68 10.50 -2.46 -17.40
C LYS A 68 10.27 -1.26 -16.52
N TRP A 69 9.07 -0.68 -16.57
CA TRP A 69 8.68 0.38 -15.63
C TRP A 69 8.28 -0.15 -14.26
N LEU A 70 8.29 -1.49 -14.09
CA LEU A 70 7.68 -2.16 -12.94
C LEU A 70 6.25 -1.66 -12.73
N MET A 71 5.49 -1.68 -13.84
CA MET A 71 4.13 -1.16 -13.90
C MET A 71 3.18 -2.03 -13.08
N SER A 72 2.31 -1.37 -12.34
CA SER A 72 1.18 -2.02 -11.69
C SER A 72 -0.07 -1.14 -11.86
N TRP A 73 -1.24 -1.77 -11.75
CA TRP A 73 -2.50 -1.07 -11.88
C TRP A 73 -3.59 -1.67 -11.01
N THR A 74 -4.62 -0.89 -10.75
CA THR A 74 -5.79 -1.35 -10.00
C THR A 74 -7.05 -0.65 -10.47
N ILE A 75 -8.16 -1.36 -10.36
CA ILE A 75 -9.49 -0.82 -10.60
C ILE A 75 -10.31 -1.05 -9.34
N ASN A 76 -10.62 0.03 -8.65
CA ASN A 76 -11.52 0.02 -7.52
C ASN A 76 -12.96 -0.26 -7.98
N ARG A 77 -13.88 -0.45 -7.02
CA ARG A 77 -15.31 -0.51 -7.34
C ARG A 77 -15.72 0.74 -8.14
N GLN A 78 -16.28 0.55 -9.32
CA GLN A 78 -16.67 1.64 -10.19
C GLN A 78 -17.93 2.36 -9.69
N GLY A 79 -18.11 3.62 -10.18
CA GLY A 79 -18.90 4.60 -9.48
C GLY A 79 -18.12 5.22 -8.31
N GLN A 80 -16.79 5.24 -8.39
CA GLN A 80 -15.89 5.77 -7.36
C GLN A 80 -16.11 7.26 -7.10
N PHE A 81 -16.41 8.03 -8.13
CA PHE A 81 -16.64 9.47 -8.04
C PHE A 81 -18.12 9.80 -8.30
N LYS A 82 -18.65 10.78 -7.58
CA LYS A 82 -20.06 11.21 -7.71
C LYS A 82 -20.45 11.63 -9.14
N THR A 83 -19.51 12.20 -9.87
CA THR A 83 -19.69 12.69 -11.24
C THR A 83 -19.26 11.70 -12.32
N GLN A 84 -18.77 10.52 -11.93
CA GLN A 84 -18.34 9.50 -12.89
C GLN A 84 -19.54 8.94 -13.66
N GLY A 85 -19.46 8.97 -14.99
CA GLY A 85 -20.45 8.30 -15.85
C GLY A 85 -20.46 6.80 -15.63
N LYS A 86 -21.62 6.18 -15.70
CA LYS A 86 -21.79 4.73 -15.46
C LYS A 86 -21.07 3.85 -16.49
N ASP A 87 -20.80 4.41 -17.66
CA ASP A 87 -20.09 3.82 -18.79
C ASP A 87 -18.55 4.02 -18.70
N LYS A 88 -18.07 4.81 -17.75
CA LYS A 88 -16.65 5.13 -17.58
C LYS A 88 -16.00 4.26 -16.52
N VAL A 89 -14.80 3.79 -16.83
CA VAL A 89 -13.95 3.02 -15.90
C VAL A 89 -12.68 3.81 -15.64
N CYS A 90 -12.42 4.10 -14.36
CA CYS A 90 -11.20 4.73 -13.90
C CYS A 90 -10.21 3.67 -13.45
N VAL A 91 -9.03 3.67 -14.05
CA VAL A 91 -7.91 2.78 -13.75
C VAL A 91 -6.80 3.62 -13.15
N TRP A 92 -6.29 3.19 -12.00
CA TRP A 92 -5.07 3.75 -11.46
C TRP A 92 -3.90 2.89 -11.89
N VAL A 93 -2.94 3.50 -12.56
CA VAL A 93 -1.69 2.90 -13.03
C VAL A 93 -0.53 3.59 -12.35
N TYR A 94 0.54 2.88 -12.09
CA TYR A 94 1.79 3.48 -11.63
C TYR A 94 3.02 2.69 -12.09
N GLY A 95 4.15 3.40 -12.19
CA GLY A 95 5.46 2.82 -12.43
C GLY A 95 6.46 3.23 -11.36
N LEU A 96 7.36 2.33 -10.99
CA LEU A 96 8.42 2.57 -10.03
C LEU A 96 9.76 2.90 -10.70
N PHE A 97 10.03 2.32 -11.86
CA PHE A 97 11.26 2.56 -12.63
C PHE A 97 10.99 3.60 -13.71
N THR A 98 10.83 4.85 -13.29
CA THR A 98 10.38 5.94 -14.17
C THR A 98 11.44 6.47 -15.12
N ASP A 99 12.71 6.09 -14.91
CA ASP A 99 13.88 6.58 -15.65
C ASP A 99 14.36 5.62 -16.77
N VAL A 100 13.71 4.48 -16.94
CA VAL A 100 14.07 3.49 -17.97
C VAL A 100 13.05 3.47 -19.11
N PRO A 101 13.45 3.15 -20.35
CA PRO A 101 12.51 2.96 -21.46
C PRO A 101 11.54 1.80 -21.20
N GLY A 102 10.29 1.97 -21.59
CA GLY A 102 9.25 0.93 -21.51
C GLY A 102 9.46 -0.22 -22.49
N ASP A 103 8.54 -1.18 -22.46
CA ASP A 103 8.56 -2.35 -23.33
C ASP A 103 7.96 -2.05 -24.71
N PHE A 104 6.87 -1.34 -24.77
CA PHE A 104 6.24 -0.85 -26.00
C PHE A 104 6.71 0.57 -26.32
N ILE A 105 6.55 1.49 -25.42
CA ILE A 105 7.03 2.86 -25.51
C ILE A 105 8.52 2.89 -25.16
N LYS A 106 9.38 3.11 -26.15
CA LYS A 106 10.84 3.15 -25.98
C LYS A 106 11.34 4.48 -25.38
N LYS A 107 10.68 4.93 -24.32
CA LYS A 107 10.88 6.22 -23.66
C LYS A 107 10.70 6.04 -22.14
N PRO A 108 11.45 6.74 -21.28
CA PRO A 108 11.23 6.73 -19.83
C PRO A 108 9.82 7.21 -19.47
N MET A 109 9.17 6.56 -18.50
CA MET A 109 7.80 6.90 -18.10
C MET A 109 7.65 8.37 -17.72
N LYS A 110 8.62 8.93 -17.00
CA LYS A 110 8.64 10.35 -16.59
C LYS A 110 8.60 11.35 -17.75
N ASP A 111 8.96 10.93 -18.95
CA ASP A 111 8.99 11.76 -20.15
C ASP A 111 7.80 11.48 -21.07
N CYS A 112 6.92 10.53 -20.68
CA CYS A 112 5.78 10.12 -21.47
C CYS A 112 4.57 11.03 -21.29
N THR A 113 3.81 11.18 -22.36
CA THR A 113 2.46 11.74 -22.32
C THR A 113 1.46 10.74 -21.74
N GLY A 114 0.27 11.19 -21.35
CA GLY A 114 -0.78 10.28 -20.91
C GLY A 114 -1.18 9.25 -21.97
N LYS A 115 -1.16 9.62 -23.26
CA LYS A 115 -1.38 8.70 -24.38
C LYS A 115 -0.34 7.58 -24.36
N GLU A 116 0.94 7.92 -24.32
CA GLU A 116 2.05 6.96 -24.31
C GLU A 116 2.01 6.02 -23.10
N ILE A 117 1.62 6.52 -21.92
CA ILE A 117 1.41 5.67 -20.73
C ILE A 117 0.23 4.71 -20.94
N THR A 118 -0.83 5.18 -21.60
CA THR A 118 -1.97 4.33 -21.95
C THR A 118 -1.57 3.25 -22.95
N GLU A 119 -0.77 3.58 -23.95
CA GLU A 119 -0.26 2.62 -24.94
C GLU A 119 0.57 1.51 -24.27
N GLU A 120 1.47 1.86 -23.37
CA GLU A 120 2.25 0.88 -22.61
C GLU A 120 1.35 -0.01 -21.73
N TRP A 121 0.35 0.58 -21.08
CA TRP A 121 -0.61 -0.19 -20.28
C TRP A 121 -1.45 -1.14 -21.14
N LEU A 122 -1.94 -0.69 -22.31
CA LEU A 122 -2.69 -1.52 -23.26
C LEU A 122 -1.85 -2.69 -23.79
N TYR A 123 -0.57 -2.45 -24.03
CA TYR A 123 0.38 -3.51 -24.39
C TYR A 123 0.43 -4.60 -23.31
N HIS A 124 0.55 -4.22 -22.05
CA HIS A 124 0.55 -5.16 -20.93
C HIS A 124 -0.83 -5.78 -20.64
N LEU A 125 -1.91 -5.22 -21.16
CA LEU A 125 -3.24 -5.86 -21.16
C LEU A 125 -3.37 -6.94 -22.26
N GLY A 126 -2.40 -7.05 -23.17
CA GLY A 126 -2.44 -7.98 -24.29
C GLY A 126 -3.31 -7.49 -25.46
N VAL A 127 -3.45 -6.20 -25.62
CA VAL A 127 -4.08 -5.60 -26.80
C VAL A 127 -3.19 -5.83 -28.02
N PRO A 128 -3.74 -6.23 -29.18
CA PRO A 128 -2.97 -6.32 -30.43
C PRO A 128 -2.27 -5.00 -30.73
N THR A 129 -0.99 -5.06 -31.13
CA THR A 129 -0.15 -3.87 -31.29
C THR A 129 -0.64 -2.88 -32.33
N ASP A 130 -1.34 -3.37 -33.35
CA ASP A 130 -1.98 -2.56 -34.41
C ASP A 130 -3.22 -1.79 -33.92
N GLN A 131 -3.76 -2.11 -32.76
CA GLN A 131 -4.92 -1.43 -32.18
C GLN A 131 -4.57 -0.48 -31.02
N ILE A 132 -3.35 -0.58 -30.47
CA ILE A 132 -2.95 0.14 -29.26
C ILE A 132 -3.05 1.66 -29.46
N GLU A 133 -2.51 2.19 -30.54
CA GLU A 133 -2.48 3.62 -30.78
C GLU A 133 -3.91 4.22 -30.92
N ASP A 134 -4.77 3.55 -31.68
CA ASP A 134 -6.16 3.98 -31.87
C ASP A 134 -6.93 3.97 -30.53
N LEU A 135 -6.79 2.91 -29.75
CA LEU A 135 -7.46 2.78 -28.46
C LEU A 135 -6.95 3.83 -27.43
N ALA A 136 -5.66 4.09 -27.41
CA ALA A 136 -5.08 5.09 -26.52
C ALA A 136 -5.52 6.51 -26.88
N GLU A 137 -5.66 6.83 -28.18
CA GLU A 137 -6.07 8.14 -28.65
C GLU A 137 -7.58 8.37 -28.51
N ASN A 138 -8.41 7.38 -28.89
CA ASN A 138 -9.83 7.58 -29.10
C ASN A 138 -10.71 6.99 -28.00
N SER A 139 -10.21 6.02 -27.21
CA SER A 139 -11.00 5.25 -26.23
C SER A 139 -10.57 5.45 -24.79
N ALA A 140 -9.56 6.28 -24.53
CA ALA A 140 -9.10 6.60 -23.18
C ALA A 140 -8.58 8.03 -23.06
N VAL A 141 -8.62 8.54 -21.82
CA VAL A 141 -7.89 9.75 -21.40
C VAL A 141 -7.05 9.39 -20.20
N CYS A 142 -5.79 9.79 -20.21
CA CYS A 142 -4.87 9.56 -19.13
C CYS A 142 -4.29 10.86 -18.59
N VAL A 143 -4.27 10.99 -17.28
CA VAL A 143 -3.65 12.10 -16.56
C VAL A 143 -2.45 11.55 -15.78
N PRO A 144 -1.21 11.78 -16.26
CA PRO A 144 0.00 11.39 -15.55
C PRO A 144 0.29 12.35 -14.40
N THR A 145 0.94 11.84 -13.35
CA THR A 145 1.37 12.61 -12.18
C THR A 145 2.69 12.09 -11.69
N MET A 146 3.77 12.80 -11.99
CA MET A 146 5.10 12.51 -11.47
C MET A 146 5.21 12.94 -10.01
N MET A 147 5.68 12.05 -9.15
CA MET A 147 5.82 12.27 -7.72
C MET A 147 7.26 12.02 -7.27
N PRO A 148 8.13 13.04 -7.35
CA PRO A 148 9.51 12.92 -6.90
C PRO A 148 9.59 12.66 -5.40
N TYR A 149 10.48 11.76 -5.00
CA TYR A 149 10.72 11.36 -3.60
C TYR A 149 9.54 10.71 -2.87
N ILE A 150 8.45 10.35 -3.55
CA ILE A 150 7.26 9.79 -2.90
C ILE A 150 7.54 8.41 -2.26
N THR A 151 8.47 7.65 -2.80
CA THR A 151 8.85 6.33 -2.28
C THR A 151 10.06 6.39 -1.32
N ALA A 152 10.43 7.57 -0.86
CA ALA A 152 11.53 7.77 0.08
C ALA A 152 11.36 6.95 1.38
N PHE A 153 10.13 6.63 1.78
CA PHE A 153 9.83 5.78 2.93
C PHE A 153 10.38 4.35 2.81
N PHE A 154 10.71 3.88 1.61
CA PHE A 154 11.37 2.59 1.39
C PHE A 154 12.90 2.65 1.58
N MET A 155 13.48 3.84 1.65
CA MET A 155 14.92 3.97 1.83
C MET A 155 15.35 3.46 3.21
N PRO A 156 16.50 2.77 3.31
CA PRO A 156 17.05 2.32 4.59
C PRO A 156 17.23 3.48 5.54
N ARG A 157 16.80 3.31 6.78
CA ARG A 157 16.87 4.33 7.82
C ARG A 157 17.03 3.72 9.21
N THR A 158 17.55 4.54 10.12
CA THR A 158 17.61 4.26 11.54
C THR A 158 16.82 5.30 12.33
N LYS A 159 16.64 5.07 13.63
CA LYS A 159 16.04 6.07 14.52
C LYS A 159 16.88 7.36 14.49
N GLY A 160 16.20 8.50 14.38
CA GLY A 160 16.84 9.83 14.28
C GLY A 160 17.15 10.27 12.84
N ASP A 161 16.98 9.41 11.83
CA ASP A 161 17.13 9.84 10.43
C ASP A 161 15.99 10.74 9.98
N ARG A 162 14.80 10.59 10.58
CA ARG A 162 13.67 11.50 10.45
C ARG A 162 13.53 12.30 11.74
N PRO A 163 13.20 13.59 11.65
CA PRO A 163 12.90 14.40 12.83
C PRO A 163 11.58 13.96 13.46
N ASP A 164 11.42 14.27 14.73
CA ASP A 164 10.11 14.22 15.38
C ASP A 164 9.14 15.18 14.68
N VAL A 165 7.84 14.96 14.85
CA VAL A 165 6.78 15.82 14.26
C VAL A 165 7.01 17.28 14.64
N ILE A 166 7.32 17.55 15.90
CA ILE A 166 7.74 18.86 16.40
C ILE A 166 9.12 18.69 17.04
N PRO A 167 10.21 18.96 16.30
CA PRO A 167 11.55 18.92 16.86
C PRO A 167 11.71 19.90 18.03
N ASP A 168 12.61 19.59 18.96
CA ASP A 168 12.90 20.44 20.12
C ASP A 168 13.21 21.89 19.70
N GLY A 169 12.60 22.84 20.40
CA GLY A 169 12.75 24.27 20.11
C GLY A 169 11.87 24.80 18.98
N CYS A 170 11.13 23.98 18.28
CA CYS A 170 10.16 24.43 17.28
C CYS A 170 8.87 24.90 17.94
N VAL A 171 8.48 26.18 17.67
CA VAL A 171 7.29 26.80 18.28
C VAL A 171 6.14 27.02 17.29
N ASN A 172 6.41 27.03 15.99
CA ASN A 172 5.42 27.32 14.93
C ASN A 172 5.67 26.51 13.65
N PHE A 173 6.42 25.44 13.75
CA PHE A 173 6.84 24.60 12.62
C PHE A 173 6.77 23.13 13.02
N ALA A 174 6.30 22.27 12.11
CA ALA A 174 6.24 20.82 12.27
C ALA A 174 6.57 20.09 10.98
N PHE A 175 7.10 18.87 11.10
CA PHE A 175 7.22 17.91 10.00
C PHE A 175 5.99 17.02 9.97
N LEU A 176 5.52 16.68 8.75
CA LEU A 176 4.34 15.86 8.53
C LEU A 176 4.60 14.72 7.55
N GLY A 177 3.81 13.69 7.66
CA GLY A 177 3.83 12.56 6.73
C GLY A 177 5.12 11.77 6.79
N GLN A 178 5.55 11.22 5.64
CA GLN A 178 6.66 10.28 5.58
C GLN A 178 8.04 10.83 6.03
N PHE A 179 8.19 12.13 6.14
CA PHE A 179 9.43 12.78 6.54
C PHE A 179 9.50 13.12 8.04
N ALA A 180 8.47 12.81 8.80
CA ALA A 180 8.46 12.88 10.26
C ALA A 180 8.57 11.49 10.87
N ASP A 181 9.05 11.40 12.10
CA ASP A 181 8.99 10.17 12.89
C ASP A 181 7.82 10.22 13.88
N THR A 182 7.09 9.13 13.99
CA THR A 182 6.08 8.93 15.03
C THR A 182 6.11 7.47 15.47
N PRO A 183 5.98 7.20 16.78
CA PRO A 183 6.12 5.86 17.30
C PRO A 183 5.04 4.89 16.78
N ARG A 184 5.44 3.64 16.52
CA ARG A 184 4.54 2.49 16.30
C ARG A 184 3.65 2.58 15.06
N ASP A 185 3.95 3.43 14.09
CA ASP A 185 3.13 3.55 12.90
C ASP A 185 3.89 3.19 11.62
N THR A 186 3.16 2.91 10.56
CA THR A 186 3.70 2.53 9.24
C THR A 186 3.71 3.75 8.33
N VAL A 187 4.89 4.17 7.98
CA VAL A 187 5.24 5.47 7.38
C VAL A 187 4.52 5.87 6.09
N PHE A 188 3.95 4.96 5.31
CA PHE A 188 3.35 5.31 4.01
C PHE A 188 1.81 5.25 3.98
N THR A 189 1.18 5.12 5.14
CA THR A 189 -0.27 5.05 5.22
C THR A 189 -0.92 6.43 5.29
N THR A 190 -2.18 6.53 4.87
CA THR A 190 -2.99 7.73 5.09
C THR A 190 -3.11 8.04 6.59
N GLU A 191 -3.22 6.99 7.41
CA GLU A 191 -3.26 7.11 8.87
C GLU A 191 -2.01 7.81 9.40
N TYR A 192 -0.82 7.45 8.90
CA TYR A 192 0.43 8.10 9.29
C TYR A 192 0.41 9.61 9.03
N SER A 193 -0.08 10.02 7.86
CA SER A 193 -0.20 11.43 7.51
C SER A 193 -1.20 12.17 8.40
N VAL A 194 -2.33 11.55 8.72
CA VAL A 194 -3.33 12.12 9.63
C VAL A 194 -2.79 12.19 11.06
N ARG A 195 -2.11 11.14 11.54
CA ARG A 195 -1.52 11.08 12.86
C ARG A 195 -0.51 12.19 13.08
N THR A 196 0.47 12.32 12.19
CA THR A 196 1.47 13.38 12.29
C THR A 196 0.86 14.77 12.22
N ALA A 197 -0.22 14.98 11.45
CA ALA A 197 -0.95 16.23 11.41
C ALA A 197 -1.68 16.52 12.75
N MET A 198 -2.28 15.51 13.38
CA MET A 198 -2.90 15.65 14.70
C MET A 198 -1.87 15.96 15.78
N GLU A 199 -0.73 15.25 15.77
CA GLU A 199 0.38 15.52 16.70
C GLU A 199 0.89 16.96 16.56
N ALA A 200 1.08 17.43 15.32
CA ALA A 200 1.51 18.79 15.02
C ALA A 200 0.50 19.84 15.56
N VAL A 201 -0.79 19.66 15.24
CA VAL A 201 -1.82 20.61 15.66
C VAL A 201 -1.96 20.64 17.18
N TYR A 202 -2.02 19.48 17.83
CA TYR A 202 -2.18 19.41 19.28
C TYR A 202 -0.95 19.98 20.01
N GLY A 203 0.26 19.64 19.55
CA GLY A 203 1.49 20.15 20.15
C GLY A 203 1.67 21.65 19.96
N LEU A 204 1.55 22.16 18.72
CA LEU A 204 1.77 23.58 18.43
C LEU A 204 0.70 24.49 19.07
N LEU A 205 -0.53 24.02 19.23
CA LEU A 205 -1.61 24.80 19.83
C LEU A 205 -1.78 24.53 21.32
N GLY A 206 -0.96 23.67 21.93
CA GLY A 206 -1.06 23.32 23.34
C GLY A 206 -2.40 22.67 23.72
N VAL A 207 -2.98 21.90 22.81
CA VAL A 207 -4.24 21.16 23.03
C VAL A 207 -3.97 19.98 23.95
N ASP A 208 -4.55 19.94 25.12
CA ASP A 208 -4.46 18.80 26.06
C ASP A 208 -5.33 17.63 25.57
N ARG A 209 -4.86 16.98 24.49
CA ARG A 209 -5.50 15.81 23.88
C ARG A 209 -4.47 14.91 23.25
N GLY A 210 -4.46 13.65 23.65
CA GLY A 210 -3.63 12.63 23.01
C GLY A 210 -4.12 12.26 21.61
N VAL A 211 -3.19 11.97 20.71
CA VAL A 211 -3.51 11.29 19.46
C VAL A 211 -3.81 9.82 19.79
N PRO A 212 -4.87 9.22 19.24
CA PRO A 212 -5.18 7.81 19.49
C PRO A 212 -3.98 6.91 19.17
N GLU A 213 -3.69 5.95 20.03
CA GLU A 213 -2.59 5.01 19.80
C GLU A 213 -2.85 4.14 18.56
N VAL A 214 -1.74 3.72 17.91
CA VAL A 214 -1.81 2.74 16.83
C VAL A 214 -2.22 1.40 17.42
N TRP A 215 -3.18 0.74 16.78
CA TRP A 215 -3.56 -0.63 17.14
C TRP A 215 -2.38 -1.58 16.96
N GLY A 216 -1.87 -2.08 18.08
CA GLY A 216 -0.75 -3.01 18.09
C GLY A 216 -1.22 -4.46 17.95
N SER A 217 -1.49 -4.91 16.72
CA SER A 217 -1.94 -6.28 16.44
C SER A 217 -1.03 -7.37 17.02
N VAL A 218 0.26 -7.07 17.18
CA VAL A 218 1.24 -7.97 17.81
C VAL A 218 0.93 -8.27 19.30
N TYR A 219 0.10 -7.48 19.93
CA TYR A 219 -0.36 -7.69 21.31
C TYR A 219 -1.78 -8.27 21.37
N ASP A 220 -2.45 -8.42 20.23
CA ASP A 220 -3.78 -9.05 20.18
C ASP A 220 -3.64 -10.55 20.03
N ILE A 221 -4.03 -11.28 21.08
CA ILE A 221 -3.96 -12.75 21.07
C ILE A 221 -4.74 -13.36 19.91
N ARG A 222 -5.81 -12.74 19.44
CA ARG A 222 -6.61 -13.22 18.33
C ARG A 222 -5.81 -13.18 17.03
N GLU A 223 -5.12 -12.08 16.77
CA GLU A 223 -4.25 -11.92 15.60
C GLU A 223 -3.05 -12.87 15.65
N LEU A 224 -2.50 -13.11 16.83
CA LEU A 224 -1.41 -14.08 17.02
C LEU A 224 -1.87 -15.50 16.75
N LEU A 225 -3.08 -15.87 17.18
CA LEU A 225 -3.67 -17.18 16.90
C LEU A 225 -3.93 -17.36 15.41
N ASP A 226 -4.56 -16.40 14.73
CA ASP A 226 -4.81 -16.44 13.29
C ASP A 226 -3.49 -16.51 12.50
N SER A 227 -2.50 -15.75 12.91
CA SER A 227 -1.17 -15.75 12.28
C SER A 227 -0.49 -17.11 12.45
N SER A 228 -0.62 -17.74 13.61
CA SER A 228 -0.03 -19.07 13.86
C SER A 228 -0.63 -20.16 12.96
N VAL A 229 -1.94 -20.12 12.73
CA VAL A 229 -2.64 -21.06 11.82
C VAL A 229 -2.24 -20.79 10.36
N LYS A 230 -2.15 -19.52 9.96
CA LYS A 230 -1.73 -19.15 8.59
C LYS A 230 -0.28 -19.55 8.30
N LEU A 231 0.63 -19.36 9.24
CA LEU A 231 2.04 -19.79 9.11
C LEU A 231 2.19 -21.29 8.95
N MET A 232 1.18 -22.06 9.33
CA MET A 232 1.15 -23.51 9.24
C MET A 232 0.23 -24.01 8.11
N ASP A 233 -0.01 -23.20 7.09
CA ASP A 233 -0.87 -23.53 5.95
C ASP A 233 -2.27 -24.03 6.37
N GLY A 234 -2.82 -23.43 7.42
CA GLY A 234 -4.14 -23.78 7.95
C GLY A 234 -4.15 -24.96 8.94
N MET A 235 -3.01 -25.54 9.26
CA MET A 235 -2.92 -26.51 10.35
C MET A 235 -3.02 -25.83 11.72
N SER A 236 -3.66 -26.47 12.68
CA SER A 236 -3.68 -25.97 14.04
C SER A 236 -2.29 -26.12 14.70
N PRO A 237 -1.82 -25.12 15.46
CA PRO A 237 -0.62 -25.28 16.29
C PRO A 237 -0.68 -26.48 17.24
N LEU A 238 -1.88 -26.93 17.60
CA LEU A 238 -2.08 -28.12 18.43
C LEU A 238 -1.84 -29.44 17.68
N GLU A 239 -1.83 -29.42 16.33
CA GLU A 239 -1.52 -30.60 15.51
C GLU A 239 -0.01 -30.87 15.42
N ILE A 240 0.84 -29.91 15.78
CA ILE A 240 2.29 -30.10 15.80
C ILE A 240 2.63 -31.20 16.82
N GLN A 241 3.42 -32.17 16.39
CA GLN A 241 3.99 -33.18 17.30
C GLN A 241 5.11 -32.54 18.14
N LEU A 242 4.87 -32.38 19.42
CA LEU A 242 5.88 -31.88 20.36
C LEU A 242 6.74 -33.02 20.88
N PRO A 243 8.04 -32.78 21.14
CA PRO A 243 8.91 -33.82 21.69
C PRO A 243 8.46 -34.29 23.10
N GLY A 244 8.46 -35.60 23.31
CA GLY A 244 8.34 -36.24 24.63
C GLY A 244 7.12 -35.82 25.44
N PRO A 245 7.31 -35.45 26.72
CA PRO A 245 6.22 -35.21 27.66
C PRO A 245 5.32 -34.04 27.34
N LEU A 246 5.78 -33.06 26.53
CA LEU A 246 5.00 -31.89 26.15
C LEU A 246 3.77 -32.25 25.30
N ASN A 247 3.86 -33.32 24.50
CA ASN A 247 2.71 -33.76 23.70
C ASN A 247 1.58 -34.33 24.58
N ALA A 248 1.94 -34.94 25.71
CA ALA A 248 0.99 -35.49 26.69
C ALA A 248 0.18 -34.40 27.42
N LEU A 249 0.72 -33.16 27.50
CA LEU A 249 0.05 -32.02 28.14
C LEU A 249 -1.07 -31.44 27.33
N LYS A 250 -1.14 -31.68 26.02
CA LYS A 250 -2.17 -31.10 25.14
C LYS A 250 -3.59 -31.46 25.58
N LYS A 251 -3.87 -32.74 25.80
CA LYS A 251 -5.20 -33.22 26.22
C LYS A 251 -5.67 -32.64 27.57
N PRO A 252 -4.85 -32.59 28.63
CA PRO A 252 -5.21 -31.92 29.87
C PRO A 252 -5.47 -30.43 29.72
N LEU A 253 -4.65 -29.71 28.92
CA LEU A 253 -4.83 -28.27 28.69
C LEU A 253 -6.13 -27.98 27.93
N ILE A 254 -6.44 -28.73 26.89
CA ILE A 254 -7.70 -28.60 26.16
C ILE A 254 -8.89 -28.85 27.09
N LYS A 255 -8.79 -29.83 27.96
CA LYS A 255 -9.83 -30.15 28.94
C LYS A 255 -10.01 -29.04 29.98
N LEU A 256 -8.93 -28.36 30.35
CA LEU A 256 -8.95 -27.23 31.30
C LEU A 256 -9.69 -26.01 30.74
N VAL A 257 -9.56 -25.74 29.44
CA VAL A 257 -10.20 -24.56 28.80
C VAL A 257 -11.64 -24.84 28.35
N LYS A 258 -12.10 -26.07 28.42
CA LYS A 258 -13.44 -26.49 27.98
C LYS A 258 -14.54 -25.74 28.74
N GLY A 259 -15.49 -25.17 28.02
CA GLY A 259 -16.59 -24.36 28.57
C GLY A 259 -16.21 -22.94 28.95
N THR A 260 -14.98 -22.49 28.68
CA THR A 260 -14.52 -21.16 28.99
C THR A 260 -14.52 -20.25 27.76
N VAL A 261 -14.39 -18.92 27.98
CA VAL A 261 -14.17 -17.92 26.90
C VAL A 261 -12.91 -18.25 26.10
N ILE A 262 -11.90 -18.85 26.72
CA ILE A 262 -10.66 -19.25 26.05
C ILE A 262 -10.95 -20.33 25.01
N GLU A 263 -11.77 -21.34 25.32
CA GLU A 263 -12.17 -22.33 24.33
C GLU A 263 -12.85 -21.68 23.12
N LYS A 264 -13.77 -20.72 23.36
CA LYS A 264 -14.45 -20.01 22.29
C LYS A 264 -13.46 -19.27 21.40
N VAL A 265 -12.54 -18.50 21.97
CA VAL A 265 -11.51 -17.77 21.21
C VAL A 265 -10.65 -18.73 20.39
N LEU A 266 -10.20 -19.84 20.97
CA LEU A 266 -9.38 -20.84 20.26
C LEU A 266 -10.14 -21.52 19.11
N ARG A 267 -11.46 -21.71 19.23
CA ARG A 267 -12.31 -22.27 18.16
C ARG A 267 -12.57 -21.24 17.05
N ASP A 268 -12.92 -20.01 17.43
CA ASP A 268 -13.20 -18.92 16.48
C ASP A 268 -11.98 -18.65 15.58
N HIS A 269 -10.76 -18.83 16.10
CA HIS A 269 -9.49 -18.68 15.39
C HIS A 269 -8.88 -20.00 14.88
N GLN A 270 -9.65 -21.07 14.78
CA GLN A 270 -9.28 -22.35 14.19
C GLN A 270 -8.09 -23.08 14.86
N VAL A 271 -7.72 -22.68 16.06
CA VAL A 271 -6.67 -23.36 16.85
C VAL A 271 -7.21 -24.65 17.46
N LEU A 272 -8.45 -24.66 17.94
CA LEU A 272 -9.19 -25.84 18.36
C LEU A 272 -10.16 -26.26 17.24
N LYS A 273 -9.64 -26.99 16.25
CA LYS A 273 -10.49 -27.74 15.33
C LYS A 273 -10.93 -29.03 16.06
N ASP A 274 -12.06 -29.54 15.73
CA ASP A 274 -12.72 -30.79 16.16
C ASP A 274 -11.90 -31.81 16.98
N TYR A 275 -11.20 -31.35 18.03
CA TYR A 275 -10.56 -32.21 19.02
C TYR A 275 -11.59 -32.64 20.06
N MET A 276 -12.59 -33.39 19.62
CA MET A 276 -13.43 -34.22 20.50
C MET A 276 -13.69 -35.56 19.87
#